data_40dcb315501878e628657a9a234cfa3f
#
_entry.id   40dcb315501878e628657a9a234cfa3f
#
_cell.length_a   1.000
_cell.length_b   1.000
_cell.length_c   1.000
_cell.angle_alpha   90.00
_cell.angle_beta   90.00
_cell.angle_gamma   90.00
#
_symmetry.space_group_name_H-M   'P 1'
#
loop_
_entity.id
_entity.type
_entity.pdbx_description
1 polymer ?
#
loop_
_entity_poly.entity_id
_entity_poly.type
_entity_poly.pdbx_seq_one_letter_code
_entity_poly.pdbx_strand_id
1 'polypeptide(L)'
;MNAQEKWNYIVTRQRACFSQSENVVQREWEEFFSEFFEYKKLYGELIPQPRVQVGTREVKPDIILKKDGCKIVDIELKQYSMQLNSAFETQMKSYLMLEGISIGVLVCNKIYLYWFTYPSMLTKIEIPFVEN
;
A
#
# COMPACT_ATOMS: atom_id res chain seq x y z
N MET A 1 6.46 18.22 11.49
CA MET A 1 5.02 18.18 11.11
C MET A 1 4.23 17.33 12.10
N ASN A 2 3.06 17.80 12.49
CA ASN A 2 2.11 16.95 13.23
C ASN A 2 1.36 16.01 12.27
N ALA A 3 0.50 15.16 12.81
CA ALA A 3 -0.22 14.17 12.00
C ALA A 3 -1.12 14.81 10.95
N GLN A 4 -1.81 15.90 11.29
CA GLN A 4 -2.67 16.62 10.36
C GLN A 4 -1.88 17.22 9.19
N GLU A 5 -0.74 17.83 9.49
CA GLU A 5 0.13 18.40 8.47
C GLU A 5 0.69 17.33 7.54
N LYS A 6 1.11 16.19 8.08
CA LYS A 6 1.57 15.06 7.29
C LYS A 6 0.47 14.55 6.35
N TRP A 7 -0.74 14.39 6.88
CA TRP A 7 -1.87 13.94 6.08
C TRP A 7 -2.20 14.93 4.95
N ASN A 8 -2.24 16.22 5.26
CA ASN A 8 -2.52 17.23 4.24
C ASN A 8 -1.43 17.29 3.17
N TYR A 9 -0.18 17.06 3.55
CA TYR A 9 0.92 16.94 2.59
C TYR A 9 0.70 15.72 1.67
N ILE A 10 0.35 14.57 2.22
CA ILE A 10 0.06 13.36 1.44
C ILE A 10 -1.08 13.65 0.45
N VAL A 11 -2.17 14.26 0.91
CA VAL A 11 -3.33 14.58 0.06
C VAL A 11 -2.91 15.48 -1.10
N THR A 12 -2.17 16.53 -0.83
CA THR A 12 -1.70 17.47 -1.85
C THR A 12 -0.83 16.77 -2.89
N ARG A 13 0.13 15.96 -2.44
CA ARG A 13 1.03 15.25 -3.34
C ARG A 13 0.30 14.19 -4.16
N GLN A 14 -0.64 13.46 -3.54
CA GLN A 14 -1.41 12.43 -4.23
C GLN A 14 -2.31 13.06 -5.33
N ARG A 15 -2.97 14.16 -5.02
CA ARG A 15 -3.77 14.87 -6.01
C ARG A 15 -2.94 15.39 -7.19
N ALA A 16 -1.72 15.81 -6.93
CA ALA A 16 -0.79 16.25 -7.97
C ALA A 16 -0.37 15.10 -8.90
N CYS A 17 -0.58 13.85 -8.50
CA CYS A 17 -0.27 12.67 -9.31
C CYS A 17 -1.41 12.24 -10.23
N PHE A 18 -2.48 13.02 -10.37
CA PHE A 18 -3.71 12.60 -11.08
C PHE A 18 -3.44 12.05 -12.49
N SER A 19 -2.57 12.71 -13.25
CA SER A 19 -2.24 12.30 -14.62
C SER A 19 -0.88 11.57 -14.71
N GLN A 20 -0.29 11.21 -13.57
CA GLN A 20 1.03 10.60 -13.54
C GLN A 20 0.96 9.07 -13.58
N SER A 21 2.08 8.45 -13.96
CA SER A 21 2.20 6.99 -14.01
C SER A 21 2.25 6.37 -12.62
N GLU A 22 2.08 5.05 -12.55
CA GLU A 22 2.23 4.30 -11.31
C GLU A 22 3.64 4.44 -10.72
N ASN A 23 4.67 4.61 -11.56
CA ASN A 23 6.05 4.80 -11.06
C ASN A 23 6.20 6.08 -10.25
N VAL A 24 5.50 7.15 -10.63
CA VAL A 24 5.50 8.40 -9.87
C VAL A 24 4.80 8.20 -8.53
N VAL A 25 3.62 7.55 -8.55
CA VAL A 25 2.88 7.22 -7.33
C VAL A 25 3.74 6.34 -6.42
N GLN A 26 4.43 5.36 -6.98
CA GLN A 26 5.34 4.47 -6.23
C GLN A 26 6.38 5.28 -5.46
N ARG A 27 7.07 6.21 -6.12
CA ARG A 27 8.11 7.01 -5.48
C ARG A 27 7.56 7.91 -4.38
N GLU A 28 6.39 8.50 -4.60
CA GLU A 28 5.76 9.34 -3.57
C GLU A 28 5.43 8.53 -2.31
N TRP A 29 4.85 7.34 -2.48
CA TRP A 29 4.47 6.52 -1.34
C TRP A 29 5.66 5.89 -0.63
N GLU A 30 6.73 5.54 -1.35
CA GLU A 30 7.98 5.12 -0.70
C GLU A 30 8.50 6.23 0.21
N GLU A 31 8.44 7.48 -0.25
CA GLU A 31 8.85 8.63 0.55
C GLU A 31 7.96 8.82 1.76
N PHE A 32 6.62 8.73 1.60
CA PHE A 32 5.69 8.88 2.72
C PHE A 32 5.96 7.84 3.81
N PHE A 33 6.11 6.58 3.43
CA PHE A 33 6.37 5.52 4.41
C PHE A 33 7.73 5.67 5.08
N SER A 34 8.73 6.17 4.37
CA SER A 34 10.05 6.40 4.92
C SER A 34 10.07 7.63 5.86
N GLU A 35 9.55 8.76 5.37
CA GLU A 35 9.68 10.04 6.09
C GLU A 35 8.65 10.21 7.20
N PHE A 36 7.41 9.79 6.96
CA PHE A 36 6.31 10.04 7.90
C PHE A 36 6.04 8.87 8.83
N PHE A 37 6.24 7.64 8.36
CA PHE A 37 5.97 6.44 9.14
C PHE A 37 7.25 5.72 9.59
N GLU A 38 8.40 6.24 9.21
CA GLU A 38 9.72 5.81 9.69
C GLU A 38 10.08 4.35 9.36
N TYR A 39 9.60 3.85 8.22
CA TYR A 39 10.02 2.55 7.69
C TYR A 39 11.27 2.74 6.85
N LYS A 40 12.42 2.28 7.34
CA LYS A 40 13.72 2.55 6.71
C LYS A 40 14.13 1.47 5.74
N LYS A 41 14.41 1.86 4.49
CA LYS A 41 14.99 0.95 3.48
C LYS A 41 16.30 0.36 3.96
N LEU A 42 17.13 1.15 4.63
CA LEU A 42 18.43 0.75 5.13
C LEU A 42 18.35 -0.45 6.08
N TYR A 43 17.27 -0.54 6.85
CA TYR A 43 17.06 -1.62 7.82
C TYR A 43 16.16 -2.74 7.27
N GLY A 44 15.85 -2.70 5.97
CA GLY A 44 14.95 -3.69 5.37
C GLY A 44 13.51 -3.59 5.84
N GLU A 45 13.08 -2.44 6.34
CA GLU A 45 11.72 -2.22 6.81
C GLU A 45 10.77 -1.78 5.70
N LEU A 46 11.30 -1.15 4.65
CA LEU A 46 10.56 -0.79 3.45
C LEU A 46 11.23 -1.47 2.26
N ILE A 47 10.51 -2.37 1.62
CA ILE A 47 11.04 -3.14 0.49
C ILE A 47 10.21 -2.77 -0.75
N PRO A 48 10.79 -1.98 -1.69
CA PRO A 48 10.07 -1.62 -2.91
C PRO A 48 10.16 -2.75 -3.94
N GLN A 49 9.04 -3.04 -4.56
CA GLN A 49 8.90 -3.96 -5.67
C GLN A 49 9.60 -5.31 -5.46
N PRO A 50 9.40 -5.99 -4.31
CA PRO A 50 10.01 -7.28 -4.08
C PRO A 50 9.41 -8.33 -5.02
N ARG A 51 10.21 -9.35 -5.36
CA ARG A 51 9.71 -10.55 -6.02
C ARG A 51 9.63 -11.65 -4.99
N VAL A 52 8.43 -12.16 -4.76
CA VAL A 52 8.18 -13.18 -3.75
C VAL A 52 7.77 -14.47 -4.44
N GLN A 53 8.56 -15.54 -4.27
CA GLN A 53 8.25 -16.84 -4.82
C GLN A 53 7.42 -17.64 -3.82
N VAL A 54 6.25 -18.11 -4.25
CA VAL A 54 5.37 -18.95 -3.43
C VAL A 54 5.03 -20.19 -4.26
N GLY A 55 5.73 -21.29 -4.00
CA GLY A 55 5.61 -22.48 -4.82
C GLY A 55 6.08 -22.21 -6.24
N THR A 56 5.21 -22.44 -7.22
CA THR A 56 5.47 -22.14 -8.65
C THR A 56 4.99 -20.74 -9.05
N ARG A 57 4.40 -19.99 -8.12
CA ARG A 57 3.87 -18.66 -8.39
C ARG A 57 4.83 -17.59 -7.91
N GLU A 58 4.88 -16.48 -8.64
CA GLU A 58 5.62 -15.28 -8.26
C GLU A 58 4.61 -14.16 -8.03
N VAL A 59 4.72 -13.49 -6.87
CA VAL A 59 3.94 -12.30 -6.58
C VAL A 59 4.89 -11.10 -6.53
N LYS A 60 4.43 -9.95 -7.00
CA LYS A 60 5.23 -8.74 -7.09
C LYS A 60 4.50 -7.58 -6.42
N PRO A 61 4.49 -7.52 -5.09
CA PRO A 61 3.91 -6.37 -4.40
C PRO A 61 4.64 -5.09 -4.77
N ASP A 62 3.94 -3.96 -4.70
CA ASP A 62 4.59 -2.67 -4.96
C ASP A 62 5.49 -2.26 -3.80
N ILE A 63 5.02 -2.44 -2.56
CA ILE A 63 5.81 -2.19 -1.36
C ILE A 63 5.44 -3.24 -0.30
N ILE A 64 6.44 -3.78 0.37
CA ILE A 64 6.24 -4.57 1.59
C ILE A 64 6.85 -3.81 2.74
N LEU A 65 6.09 -3.65 3.84
CA LEU A 65 6.62 -3.11 5.08
C LEU A 65 6.91 -4.26 6.04
N LYS A 66 8.08 -4.17 6.68
CA LYS A 66 8.53 -5.16 7.68
C LYS A 66 8.85 -4.48 8.99
N LYS A 67 8.62 -5.18 10.08
CA LYS A 67 9.04 -4.78 11.42
C LYS A 67 9.54 -6.02 12.16
N ASP A 68 10.69 -5.88 12.81
CA ASP A 68 11.30 -6.97 13.58
C ASP A 68 11.44 -8.27 12.78
N GLY A 69 11.80 -8.13 11.48
CA GLY A 69 11.99 -9.27 10.60
C GLY A 69 10.71 -9.88 10.04
N CYS A 70 9.54 -9.37 10.40
CA CYS A 70 8.25 -9.89 9.94
C CYS A 70 7.61 -8.96 8.91
N LYS A 71 7.07 -9.52 7.83
CA LYS A 71 6.24 -8.78 6.88
C LYS A 71 4.91 -8.44 7.56
N ILE A 72 4.56 -7.16 7.60
CA ILE A 72 3.34 -6.72 8.29
C ILE A 72 2.30 -6.11 7.37
N VAL A 73 2.70 -5.48 6.27
CA VAL A 73 1.77 -4.82 5.35
C VAL A 73 2.21 -5.04 3.92
N ASP A 74 1.25 -5.39 3.05
CA ASP A 74 1.40 -5.37 1.60
C ASP A 74 0.72 -4.11 1.07
N ILE A 75 1.42 -3.32 0.26
CA ILE A 75 0.90 -2.09 -0.31
C ILE A 75 0.89 -2.23 -1.82
N GLU A 76 -0.29 -2.02 -2.42
CA GLU A 76 -0.50 -2.02 -3.86
C GLU A 76 -0.86 -0.61 -4.31
N LEU A 77 -0.18 -0.12 -5.34
CA LEU A 77 -0.35 1.24 -5.83
C LEU A 77 -0.86 1.22 -7.26
N LYS A 78 -1.88 2.01 -7.52
CA LYS A 78 -2.46 2.21 -8.84
C LYS A 78 -2.39 3.70 -9.18
N GLN A 79 -2.65 4.05 -10.43
CA GLN A 79 -2.77 5.47 -10.79
C GLN A 79 -3.88 6.13 -9.97
N TYR A 80 -3.66 7.37 -9.58
CA TYR A 80 -4.64 8.11 -8.78
C TYR A 80 -6.01 8.22 -9.48
N SER A 81 -6.04 8.27 -10.81
CA SER A 81 -7.28 8.35 -11.57
C SER A 81 -8.10 7.05 -11.56
N MET A 82 -7.53 5.94 -11.11
CA MET A 82 -8.21 4.64 -11.12
C MET A 82 -9.17 4.51 -9.93
N GLN A 83 -10.29 3.83 -10.19
CA GLN A 83 -11.25 3.49 -9.16
C GLN A 83 -11.05 2.04 -8.73
N LEU A 84 -11.48 1.74 -7.50
CA LEU A 84 -11.48 0.38 -7.01
C LEU A 84 -12.37 -0.50 -7.92
N ASN A 85 -11.89 -1.71 -8.19
CA ASN A 85 -12.64 -2.69 -8.95
C ASN A 85 -12.37 -4.11 -8.41
N SER A 86 -13.15 -5.08 -8.87
CA SER A 86 -13.06 -6.45 -8.38
C SER A 86 -11.70 -7.10 -8.67
N ALA A 87 -11.06 -6.73 -9.77
CA ALA A 87 -9.74 -7.28 -10.12
C ALA A 87 -8.67 -6.84 -9.11
N PHE A 88 -8.71 -5.57 -8.68
CA PHE A 88 -7.80 -5.06 -7.67
C PHE A 88 -7.99 -5.76 -6.32
N GLU A 89 -9.26 -5.94 -5.91
CA GLU A 89 -9.56 -6.62 -4.64
C GLU A 89 -9.17 -8.09 -4.67
N THR A 90 -9.39 -8.77 -5.79
CA THR A 90 -9.00 -10.16 -5.95
C THR A 90 -7.48 -10.30 -5.86
N GLN A 91 -6.73 -9.40 -6.49
CA GLN A 91 -5.27 -9.38 -6.42
C GLN A 91 -4.80 -9.17 -4.98
N MET A 92 -5.37 -8.19 -4.28
CA MET A 92 -5.02 -7.89 -2.89
C MET A 92 -5.25 -9.12 -2.01
N LYS A 93 -6.44 -9.71 -2.08
CA LYS A 93 -6.75 -10.91 -1.30
C LYS A 93 -5.77 -12.04 -1.59
N SER A 94 -5.50 -12.28 -2.87
CA SER A 94 -4.57 -13.33 -3.29
C SER A 94 -3.16 -13.10 -2.74
N TYR A 95 -2.65 -11.87 -2.84
CA TYR A 95 -1.32 -11.54 -2.36
C TYR A 95 -1.20 -11.71 -0.85
N LEU A 96 -2.19 -11.21 -0.10
CA LEU A 96 -2.21 -11.36 1.36
C LEU A 96 -2.20 -12.83 1.78
N MET A 97 -3.01 -13.65 1.11
CA MET A 97 -3.08 -15.08 1.42
C MET A 97 -1.78 -15.80 1.07
N LEU A 98 -1.22 -15.53 -0.10
CA LEU A 98 0.01 -16.18 -0.56
C LEU A 98 1.21 -15.81 0.29
N GLU A 99 1.29 -14.57 0.75
CA GLU A 99 2.42 -14.08 1.56
C GLU A 99 2.22 -14.27 3.07
N GLY A 100 1.03 -14.63 3.51
CA GLY A 100 0.73 -14.76 4.93
C GLY A 100 0.71 -13.42 5.66
N ILE A 101 0.35 -12.35 4.97
CA ILE A 101 0.23 -10.99 5.53
C ILE A 101 -1.24 -10.72 5.82
N SER A 102 -1.54 -10.12 6.99
CA SER A 102 -2.92 -9.89 7.40
C SER A 102 -3.45 -8.50 7.08
N ILE A 103 -2.59 -7.56 6.71
CA ILE A 103 -2.97 -6.17 6.43
C ILE A 103 -2.52 -5.78 5.03
N GLY A 104 -3.44 -5.23 4.24
CA GLY A 104 -3.15 -4.71 2.92
C GLY A 104 -3.60 -3.26 2.78
N VAL A 105 -2.87 -2.50 1.97
CA VAL A 105 -3.23 -1.12 1.62
C VAL A 105 -3.25 -1.03 0.10
N LEU A 106 -4.39 -0.63 -0.45
CA LEU A 106 -4.53 -0.35 -1.87
C LEU A 106 -4.74 1.15 -2.04
N VAL A 107 -3.89 1.77 -2.86
CA VAL A 107 -3.97 3.19 -3.16
C VAL A 107 -4.37 3.36 -4.62
N CYS A 108 -5.49 4.02 -4.86
CA CYS A 108 -5.94 4.45 -6.18
C CYS A 108 -6.57 5.84 -6.03
N ASN A 109 -7.85 6.04 -6.38
CA ASN A 109 -8.53 7.32 -6.13
C ASN A 109 -8.80 7.58 -4.65
N LYS A 110 -8.73 6.53 -3.84
CA LYS A 110 -8.82 6.58 -2.38
C LYS A 110 -7.81 5.58 -1.81
N ILE A 111 -7.60 5.64 -0.52
CA ILE A 111 -6.89 4.59 0.20
C ILE A 111 -7.91 3.57 0.68
N TYR A 112 -7.64 2.29 0.44
CA TYR A 112 -8.43 1.18 0.96
C TYR A 112 -7.54 0.36 1.87
N LEU A 113 -7.93 0.26 3.13
CA LEU A 113 -7.22 -0.55 4.13
C LEU A 113 -7.95 -1.85 4.31
N TYR A 114 -7.26 -2.98 4.10
CA TYR A 114 -7.82 -4.33 4.15
C TYR A 114 -7.26 -5.10 5.32
N TRP A 115 -8.10 -5.95 5.92
CA TRP A 115 -7.65 -6.95 6.88
C TRP A 115 -8.60 -8.15 6.85
N PHE A 116 -8.11 -9.29 7.34
CA PHE A 116 -8.94 -10.48 7.44
C PHE A 116 -9.68 -10.51 8.77
N THR A 117 -11.00 -10.79 8.69
CA THR A 117 -11.78 -11.20 9.85
C THR A 117 -11.98 -12.70 9.77
N TYR A 118 -12.15 -13.34 10.92
CA TYR A 118 -12.30 -14.80 11.01
C TYR A 118 -13.57 -15.27 10.31
N PRO A 119 -13.57 -16.39 9.54
CA PRO A 119 -12.41 -17.28 9.28
C PRO A 119 -11.54 -16.87 8.10
N SER A 120 -12.04 -16.10 7.13
CA SER A 120 -11.26 -15.70 5.95
C SER A 120 -11.94 -14.60 5.14
N MET A 121 -12.74 -13.80 5.81
CA MET A 121 -13.45 -12.70 5.17
C MET A 121 -12.56 -11.47 5.11
N LEU A 122 -12.34 -10.94 3.92
CA LEU A 122 -11.61 -9.71 3.74
C LEU A 122 -12.52 -8.52 4.01
N THR A 123 -12.12 -7.70 4.96
CA THR A 123 -12.85 -6.49 5.37
C THR A 123 -12.05 -5.27 4.95
N LYS A 124 -12.73 -4.17 4.62
CA LYS A 124 -12.04 -2.94 4.21
C LYS A 124 -12.69 -1.71 4.80
N ILE A 125 -11.89 -0.64 4.89
CA ILE A 125 -12.38 0.72 5.09
C ILE A 125 -11.82 1.60 3.97
N GLU A 126 -12.57 2.65 3.64
CA GLU A 126 -12.17 3.65 2.64
C GLU A 126 -11.69 4.92 3.34
N ILE A 127 -10.60 5.48 2.84
CA ILE A 127 -10.06 6.75 3.33
C ILE A 127 -9.93 7.68 2.12
N PRO A 128 -10.83 8.66 1.97
CA PRO A 128 -10.75 9.59 0.84
C PRO A 128 -9.59 10.57 1.02
N PHE A 129 -9.01 11.04 -0.08
CA PHE A 129 -7.96 12.05 -0.06
C PHE A 129 -8.57 13.45 0.14
N VAL A 130 -8.96 13.73 1.36
CA VAL A 130 -9.57 15.01 1.75
C VAL A 130 -8.74 15.60 2.89
N GLU A 131 -8.37 16.87 2.75
CA GLU A 131 -7.61 17.58 3.77
C GLU A 131 -8.45 17.82 5.03
N ASN A 132 -7.77 17.82 6.15
CA ASN A 132 -8.38 18.14 7.44
C ASN A 132 -8.16 19.60 7.84
#